data_03450477760f8e30e9643dd4b2b29f3a
#
_entry.id   03450477760f8e30e9643dd4b2b29f3a
#
_cell.length_a   1.000
_cell.length_b   1.000
_cell.length_c   1.000
_cell.angle_alpha   90.00
_cell.angle_beta   90.00
_cell.angle_gamma   90.00
#
_symmetry.space_group_name_H-M   'P 1'
#
loop_
_entity.id
_entity.type
_entity.pdbx_description
1 polymer ?
#
loop_
_entity_poly.entity_id
_entity_poly.type
_entity_poly.pdbx_seq_one_letter_code
_entity_poly.pdbx_strand_id
1 'polypeptide(L)'
;MRRSENLHGLGRLLAMVAGLGAVLVAGLWAFQLLISVGHGEAVGLWLLRSGSALIYALALGWICRAGWLVARGHAFDRVLPMLLSRVGWTLAVAALADLLFAPWLLNWAYPAQWSGFARYDPAFVAIGVLGGLLVLIAGMMRRAVAMADELEGFV
;
A
#
# COMPACT_ATOMS: atom_id res chain seq x y z
N MET A 1 -27.31 15.36 -12.86
CA MET A 1 -27.72 14.00 -12.44
C MET A 1 -26.83 12.88 -13.01
N ARG A 2 -26.55 12.76 -14.31
CA ARG A 2 -25.69 11.70 -14.88
C ARG A 2 -24.24 11.62 -14.34
N ARG A 3 -23.67 12.72 -13.85
CA ARG A 3 -22.27 12.76 -13.36
C ARG A 3 -22.09 12.09 -12.00
N SER A 4 -23.10 12.14 -11.14
CA SER A 4 -23.05 11.49 -9.81
C SER A 4 -23.22 9.96 -9.89
N GLU A 5 -24.02 9.46 -10.80
CA GLU A 5 -24.20 8.01 -11.00
C GLU A 5 -22.92 7.33 -11.49
N ASN A 6 -22.16 8.01 -12.38
CA ASN A 6 -20.89 7.52 -12.89
C ASN A 6 -19.83 7.44 -11.78
N LEU A 7 -19.81 8.38 -10.83
CA LEU A 7 -18.86 8.38 -9.71
C LEU A 7 -19.11 7.24 -8.72
N HIS A 8 -20.36 6.93 -8.44
CA HIS A 8 -20.73 5.79 -7.58
C HIS A 8 -20.37 4.45 -8.22
N GLY A 9 -20.58 4.32 -9.55
CA GLY A 9 -20.17 3.15 -10.31
C GLY A 9 -18.65 2.94 -10.30
N LEU A 10 -17.90 4.01 -10.54
CA LEU A 10 -16.44 4.00 -10.55
C LEU A 10 -15.87 3.64 -9.17
N GLY A 11 -16.43 4.20 -8.10
CA GLY A 11 -16.03 3.89 -6.72
C GLY A 11 -16.22 2.43 -6.36
N ARG A 12 -17.36 1.82 -6.76
CA ARG A 12 -17.62 0.38 -6.57
C ARG A 12 -16.66 -0.49 -7.35
N LEU A 13 -16.41 -0.16 -8.61
CA LEU A 13 -15.49 -0.90 -9.48
C LEU A 13 -14.07 -0.87 -8.91
N LEU A 14 -13.61 0.29 -8.48
CA LEU A 14 -12.30 0.48 -7.84
C LEU A 14 -12.18 -0.31 -6.54
N ALA A 15 -13.23 -0.33 -5.71
CA ALA A 15 -13.28 -1.12 -4.48
C ALA A 15 -13.24 -2.63 -4.77
N MET A 16 -13.96 -3.11 -5.80
CA MET A 16 -13.97 -4.52 -6.19
C MET A 16 -12.59 -4.96 -6.70
N VAL A 17 -11.98 -4.18 -7.61
CA VAL A 17 -10.67 -4.51 -8.18
C VAL A 17 -9.59 -4.50 -7.10
N ALA A 18 -9.57 -3.49 -6.23
CA ALA A 18 -8.60 -3.41 -5.14
C ALA A 18 -8.82 -4.51 -4.09
N GLY A 19 -10.07 -4.83 -3.77
CA GLY A 19 -10.42 -5.91 -2.86
C GLY A 19 -10.02 -7.29 -3.41
N LEU A 20 -10.28 -7.54 -4.67
CA LEU A 20 -9.87 -8.77 -5.35
C LEU A 20 -8.34 -8.88 -5.41
N GLY A 21 -7.64 -7.79 -5.70
CA GLY A 21 -6.18 -7.74 -5.65
C GLY A 21 -5.63 -8.05 -4.26
N ALA A 22 -6.21 -7.48 -3.21
CA ALA A 22 -5.79 -7.75 -1.83
C ALA A 22 -5.99 -9.23 -1.43
N VAL A 23 -7.13 -9.82 -1.80
CA VAL A 23 -7.43 -11.24 -1.56
C VAL A 23 -6.48 -12.14 -2.33
N LEU A 24 -6.18 -11.83 -3.60
CA LEU A 24 -5.21 -12.59 -4.39
C LEU A 24 -3.81 -12.54 -3.79
N VAL A 25 -3.32 -11.35 -3.41
CA VAL A 25 -1.99 -11.21 -2.77
C VAL A 25 -1.94 -11.98 -1.46
N ALA A 26 -2.95 -11.84 -0.60
CA ALA A 26 -3.00 -12.57 0.67
C ALA A 26 -3.13 -14.09 0.46
N GLY A 27 -3.91 -14.53 -0.51
CA GLY A 27 -4.10 -15.94 -0.86
C GLY A 27 -2.82 -16.58 -1.40
N LEU A 28 -2.13 -15.90 -2.32
CA LEU A 28 -0.84 -16.35 -2.84
C LEU A 28 0.22 -16.41 -1.73
N TRP A 29 0.23 -15.41 -0.84
CA TRP A 29 1.12 -15.38 0.29
C TRP A 29 0.89 -16.56 1.25
N ALA A 30 -0.38 -16.84 1.60
CA ALA A 30 -0.75 -17.97 2.45
C ALA A 30 -0.42 -19.32 1.78
N PHE A 31 -0.64 -19.43 0.47
CA PHE A 31 -0.31 -20.62 -0.31
C PHE A 31 1.20 -20.90 -0.33
N GLN A 32 2.01 -19.86 -0.52
CA GLN A 32 3.47 -19.97 -0.45
C GLN A 32 3.94 -20.38 0.95
N LEU A 33 3.30 -19.88 2.02
CA LEU A 33 3.58 -20.30 3.39
C LEU A 33 3.38 -21.81 3.57
N LEU A 34 2.24 -22.33 3.09
CA LEU A 34 1.95 -23.76 3.20
C LEU A 34 2.99 -24.63 2.48
N ILE A 35 3.44 -24.19 1.31
CA ILE A 35 4.50 -24.89 0.55
C ILE A 35 5.83 -24.85 1.30
N SER A 36 6.25 -23.69 1.82
CA SER A 36 7.52 -23.54 2.55
C SER A 36 7.54 -24.39 3.82
N VAL A 37 6.45 -24.42 4.56
CA VAL A 37 6.31 -25.31 5.74
C VAL A 37 6.38 -26.77 5.35
N GLY A 38 5.76 -27.16 4.23
CA GLY A 38 5.82 -28.52 3.70
C GLY A 38 7.23 -28.96 3.27
N HIS A 39 8.09 -28.04 2.89
CA HIS A 39 9.49 -28.29 2.55
C HIS A 39 10.46 -28.19 3.75
N GLY A 40 9.95 -27.96 4.96
CA GLY A 40 10.75 -27.88 6.18
C GLY A 40 11.55 -26.58 6.33
N GLU A 41 11.22 -25.53 5.57
CA GLU A 41 11.81 -24.21 5.78
C GLU A 41 11.39 -23.62 7.13
N ALA A 42 12.32 -22.94 7.81
CA ALA A 42 12.00 -22.26 9.06
C ALA A 42 11.00 -21.14 8.79
N VAL A 43 9.81 -21.21 9.41
CA VAL A 43 8.71 -20.22 9.26
C VAL A 43 9.21 -18.79 9.50
N GLY A 44 10.16 -18.60 10.43
CA GLY A 44 10.77 -17.30 10.70
C GLY A 44 11.54 -16.73 9.52
N LEU A 45 12.30 -17.55 8.82
CA LEU A 45 13.05 -17.16 7.64
C LEU A 45 12.11 -16.76 6.49
N TRP A 46 11.05 -17.54 6.31
CA TRP A 46 10.05 -17.27 5.28
C TRP A 46 9.29 -15.97 5.56
N LEU A 47 8.87 -15.72 6.82
CA LEU A 47 8.21 -14.48 7.23
C LEU A 47 9.10 -13.24 7.01
N LEU A 48 10.38 -13.33 7.32
CA LEU A 48 11.34 -12.25 7.08
C LEU A 48 11.51 -11.94 5.59
N ARG A 49 11.47 -12.97 4.75
CA ARG A 49 11.66 -12.84 3.30
C ARG A 49 10.43 -12.32 2.57
N SER A 50 9.23 -12.64 3.05
CA SER A 50 7.95 -12.36 2.36
C SER A 50 7.00 -11.46 3.15
N GLY A 51 7.40 -10.99 4.33
CA GLY A 51 6.55 -10.20 5.22
C GLY A 51 6.08 -8.86 4.63
N SER A 52 6.87 -8.26 3.76
CA SER A 52 6.52 -7.03 3.03
C SER A 52 5.26 -7.18 2.15
N ALA A 53 4.98 -8.38 1.64
CA ALA A 53 3.78 -8.64 0.86
C ALA A 53 2.49 -8.31 1.65
N LEU A 54 2.49 -8.49 2.97
CA LEU A 54 1.37 -8.10 3.83
C LEU A 54 1.20 -6.57 3.89
N ILE A 55 2.30 -5.82 3.86
CA ILE A 55 2.25 -4.35 3.85
C ILE A 55 1.65 -3.87 2.52
N TYR A 56 2.02 -4.50 1.39
CA TYR A 56 1.40 -4.20 0.09
C TYR A 56 -0.09 -4.57 0.06
N ALA A 57 -0.49 -5.71 0.65
CA ALA A 57 -1.89 -6.08 0.78
C ALA A 57 -2.67 -5.05 1.61
N LEU A 58 -2.06 -4.48 2.64
CA LEU A 58 -2.63 -3.43 3.46
C LEU A 58 -2.83 -2.13 2.66
N ALA A 59 -1.90 -1.77 1.78
CA ALA A 59 -2.06 -0.64 0.86
C ALA A 59 -3.27 -0.82 -0.07
N LEU A 60 -3.45 -2.02 -0.63
CA LEU A 60 -4.63 -2.36 -1.42
C LEU A 60 -5.93 -2.29 -0.59
N GLY A 61 -5.89 -2.71 0.68
CA GLY A 61 -7.00 -2.57 1.62
C GLY A 61 -7.42 -1.11 1.84
N TRP A 62 -6.48 -0.17 1.91
CA TRP A 62 -6.80 1.27 1.99
C TRP A 62 -7.51 1.76 0.73
N ILE A 63 -7.07 1.31 -0.45
CA ILE A 63 -7.71 1.66 -1.74
C ILE A 63 -9.14 1.11 -1.78
N CYS A 64 -9.33 -0.15 -1.40
CA CYS A 64 -10.65 -0.78 -1.31
C CYS A 64 -11.59 0.00 -0.38
N ARG A 65 -11.11 0.34 0.83
CA ARG A 65 -11.88 1.13 1.81
C ARG A 65 -12.28 2.50 1.28
N ALA A 66 -11.37 3.19 0.58
CA ALA A 66 -11.65 4.50 0.01
C ALA A 66 -12.67 4.42 -1.13
N GLY A 67 -12.55 3.43 -2.02
CA GLY A 67 -13.54 3.19 -3.06
C GLY A 67 -14.94 2.97 -2.48
N TRP A 68 -15.04 2.27 -1.36
CA TRP A 68 -16.29 2.03 -0.66
C TRP A 68 -16.87 3.31 -0.01
N LEU A 69 -16.02 4.17 0.56
CA LEU A 69 -16.43 5.46 1.10
C LEU A 69 -16.99 6.39 0.00
N VAL A 70 -16.31 6.44 -1.14
CA VAL A 70 -16.79 7.20 -2.32
C VAL A 70 -18.12 6.63 -2.83
N ALA A 71 -18.25 5.30 -2.90
CA ALA A 71 -19.49 4.65 -3.30
C ALA A 71 -20.66 4.93 -2.34
N ARG A 72 -20.39 5.29 -1.08
CA ARG A 72 -21.39 5.71 -0.08
C ARG A 72 -21.72 7.20 -0.12
N GLY A 73 -21.19 7.94 -1.07
CA GLY A 73 -21.52 9.36 -1.25
C GLY A 73 -20.66 10.32 -0.43
N HIS A 74 -19.55 9.87 0.16
CA HIS A 74 -18.62 10.80 0.80
C HIS A 74 -17.94 11.66 -0.25
N ALA A 75 -17.73 12.95 0.07
CA ALA A 75 -17.09 13.89 -0.83
C ALA A 75 -15.70 13.40 -1.22
N PHE A 76 -15.49 13.23 -2.53
CA PHE A 76 -14.23 12.71 -3.11
C PHE A 76 -13.03 13.58 -2.69
N ASP A 77 -13.23 14.89 -2.61
CA ASP A 77 -12.21 15.89 -2.30
C ASP A 77 -11.58 15.70 -0.90
N ARG A 78 -12.35 15.19 0.06
CA ARG A 78 -11.86 14.91 1.42
C ARG A 78 -11.26 13.51 1.57
N VAL A 79 -11.78 12.54 0.83
CA VAL A 79 -11.34 11.14 0.90
C VAL A 79 -10.01 10.94 0.17
N LEU A 80 -9.83 11.61 -0.97
CA LEU A 80 -8.68 11.43 -1.84
C LEU A 80 -7.33 11.77 -1.17
N PRO A 81 -7.14 12.95 -0.53
CA PRO A 81 -5.84 13.26 0.09
C PRO A 81 -5.53 12.35 1.27
N MET A 82 -6.55 11.89 2.01
CA MET A 82 -6.35 10.93 3.09
C MET A 82 -5.90 9.56 2.55
N LEU A 83 -6.50 9.11 1.45
CA LEU A 83 -6.13 7.87 0.78
C LEU A 83 -4.70 7.93 0.25
N LEU A 84 -4.37 8.97 -0.53
CA LEU A 84 -3.03 9.12 -1.10
C LEU A 84 -1.95 9.11 -0.02
N SER A 85 -2.19 9.81 1.09
CA SER A 85 -1.27 9.84 2.21
C SER A 85 -1.07 8.46 2.83
N ARG A 86 -2.14 7.70 3.09
CA ARG A 86 -2.06 6.37 3.69
C ARG A 86 -1.39 5.36 2.77
N VAL A 87 -1.81 5.33 1.50
CA VAL A 87 -1.20 4.44 0.50
C VAL A 87 0.28 4.81 0.29
N GLY A 88 0.59 6.09 0.18
CA GLY A 88 1.96 6.57 0.02
C GLY A 88 2.86 6.14 1.18
N TRP A 89 2.41 6.33 2.42
CA TRP A 89 3.17 5.88 3.60
C TRP A 89 3.31 4.36 3.66
N THR A 90 2.27 3.59 3.36
CA THR A 90 2.37 2.11 3.36
C THR A 90 3.35 1.62 2.30
N LEU A 91 3.36 2.20 1.09
CA LEU A 91 4.32 1.86 0.05
C LEU A 91 5.75 2.24 0.42
N ALA A 92 5.96 3.44 0.99
CA ALA A 92 7.28 3.87 1.43
C ALA A 92 7.84 2.97 2.54
N VAL A 93 7.01 2.60 3.53
CA VAL A 93 7.40 1.69 4.61
C VAL A 93 7.68 0.29 4.08
N ALA A 94 6.87 -0.23 3.14
CA ALA A 94 7.09 -1.52 2.51
C ALA A 94 8.43 -1.55 1.77
N ALA A 95 8.70 -0.52 0.97
CA ALA A 95 9.96 -0.39 0.24
C ALA A 95 11.17 -0.32 1.16
N LEU A 96 11.08 0.45 2.26
CA LEU A 96 12.14 0.51 3.27
C LEU A 96 12.35 -0.84 3.99
N ALA A 97 11.26 -1.56 4.27
CA ALA A 97 11.32 -2.87 4.87
C ALA A 97 12.06 -3.86 3.96
N ASP A 98 11.75 -3.88 2.66
CA ASP A 98 12.42 -4.76 1.70
C ASP A 98 13.87 -4.38 1.44
N LEU A 99 14.17 -3.08 1.40
CA LEU A 99 15.49 -2.57 1.04
C LEU A 99 16.51 -2.67 2.19
N LEU A 100 16.07 -2.38 3.42
CA LEU A 100 16.95 -2.23 4.57
C LEU A 100 16.72 -3.29 5.64
N PHE A 101 15.47 -3.46 6.08
CA PHE A 101 15.18 -4.31 7.24
C PHE A 101 15.28 -5.79 6.93
N ALA A 102 14.72 -6.25 5.82
CA ALA A 102 14.74 -7.66 5.48
C ALA A 102 16.16 -8.21 5.29
N PRO A 103 17.05 -7.59 4.48
CA PRO A 103 18.42 -8.08 4.32
C PRO A 103 19.24 -7.94 5.60
N TRP A 104 19.04 -6.88 6.39
CA TRP A 104 19.76 -6.70 7.66
C TRP A 104 19.38 -7.79 8.69
N LEU A 105 18.09 -8.05 8.86
CA LEU A 105 17.60 -9.10 9.77
C LEU A 105 18.02 -10.51 9.31
N LEU A 106 17.96 -10.78 8.00
CA LEU A 106 18.37 -12.07 7.45
C LEU A 106 19.87 -12.32 7.67
N ASN A 107 20.70 -11.32 7.47
CA ASN A 107 22.13 -11.42 7.71
C ASN A 107 22.46 -11.63 9.20
N TRP A 108 21.70 -11.00 10.10
CA TRP A 108 21.86 -11.15 11.55
C TRP A 108 21.37 -12.52 12.06
N ALA A 109 20.22 -12.98 11.59
CA ALA A 109 19.59 -14.21 12.07
C ALA A 109 20.17 -15.49 11.42
N TYR A 110 20.64 -15.40 10.18
CA TYR A 110 21.08 -16.54 9.36
C TYR A 110 22.39 -16.26 8.59
N PRO A 111 23.48 -15.94 9.28
CA PRO A 111 24.73 -15.52 8.63
C PRO A 111 25.35 -16.60 7.72
N ALA A 112 25.13 -17.88 8.02
CA ALA A 112 25.68 -18.99 7.24
C ALA A 112 24.94 -19.23 5.90
N GLN A 113 23.69 -18.79 5.79
CA GLN A 113 22.87 -19.01 4.59
C GLN A 113 22.77 -17.77 3.69
N TRP A 114 23.17 -16.61 4.22
CA TRP A 114 23.03 -15.33 3.56
C TRP A 114 24.37 -14.62 3.48
N SER A 115 25.13 -14.88 2.41
CA SER A 115 26.48 -14.28 2.21
C SER A 115 26.47 -13.04 1.30
N GLY A 116 25.32 -12.43 1.03
CA GLY A 116 25.21 -11.32 0.08
C GLY A 116 24.57 -10.09 0.68
N PHE A 117 25.26 -8.96 0.56
CA PHE A 117 24.65 -7.64 0.71
C PHE A 117 23.47 -7.51 -0.24
N ALA A 118 22.31 -7.14 0.31
CA ALA A 118 21.11 -6.62 -0.32
C ALA A 118 20.92 -7.01 -1.80
N ARG A 119 19.93 -7.83 -2.05
CA ARG A 119 19.38 -7.99 -3.39
C ARG A 119 18.77 -6.63 -3.77
N TYR A 120 19.61 -5.78 -4.36
CA TYR A 120 19.21 -4.44 -4.76
C TYR A 120 18.26 -4.58 -5.95
N ASP A 121 16.98 -4.63 -5.66
CA ASP A 121 15.96 -4.61 -6.70
C ASP A 121 15.52 -3.15 -6.90
N PRO A 122 15.81 -2.55 -8.05
CA PRO A 122 15.45 -1.17 -8.35
C PRO A 122 13.93 -0.94 -8.29
N ALA A 123 13.12 -2.00 -8.37
CA ALA A 123 11.68 -1.92 -8.22
C ALA A 123 11.27 -1.41 -6.84
N PHE A 124 11.94 -1.84 -5.76
CA PHE A 124 11.64 -1.36 -4.41
C PHE A 124 11.98 0.12 -4.23
N VAL A 125 13.06 0.58 -4.86
CA VAL A 125 13.41 2.01 -4.85
C VAL A 125 12.33 2.82 -5.57
N ALA A 126 11.90 2.36 -6.75
CA ALA A 126 10.84 3.02 -7.51
C ALA A 126 9.52 3.08 -6.73
N ILE A 127 9.13 1.98 -6.06
CA ILE A 127 7.94 1.93 -5.21
C ILE A 127 8.06 2.90 -4.04
N GLY A 128 9.22 2.98 -3.39
CA GLY A 128 9.46 3.92 -2.30
C GLY A 128 9.35 5.39 -2.74
N VAL A 129 9.94 5.72 -3.89
CA VAL A 129 9.85 7.06 -4.48
C VAL A 129 8.40 7.40 -4.85
N LEU A 130 7.67 6.48 -5.47
CA LEU A 130 6.25 6.65 -5.77
C LEU A 130 5.43 6.87 -4.49
N GLY A 131 5.70 6.10 -3.43
CA GLY A 131 5.09 6.29 -2.13
C GLY A 131 5.31 7.71 -1.58
N GLY A 132 6.55 8.20 -1.63
CA GLY A 132 6.91 9.56 -1.23
C GLY A 132 6.18 10.63 -2.05
N LEU A 133 6.12 10.47 -3.38
CA LEU A 133 5.39 11.38 -4.26
C LEU A 133 3.90 11.43 -3.92
N LEU A 134 3.27 10.29 -3.64
CA LEU A 134 1.86 10.25 -3.23
C LEU A 134 1.62 11.02 -1.93
N VAL A 135 2.53 10.93 -0.95
CA VAL A 135 2.45 11.70 0.29
C VAL A 135 2.57 13.20 0.03
N LEU A 136 3.49 13.61 -0.85
CA LEU A 136 3.65 15.02 -1.23
C LEU A 136 2.41 15.57 -1.92
N ILE A 137 1.85 14.85 -2.88
CA ILE A 137 0.61 15.22 -3.59
C ILE A 137 -0.54 15.34 -2.59
N ALA A 138 -0.68 14.39 -1.67
CA ALA A 138 -1.69 14.45 -0.62
C ALA A 138 -1.54 15.69 0.27
N GLY A 139 -0.31 16.12 0.55
CA GLY A 139 0.00 17.34 1.29
C GLY A 139 -0.44 18.60 0.55
N MET A 140 -0.15 18.67 -0.76
CA MET A 140 -0.56 19.78 -1.62
C MET A 140 -2.09 19.89 -1.73
N MET A 141 -2.78 18.76 -1.93
CA MET A 141 -4.23 18.72 -2.01
C MET A 141 -4.90 19.19 -0.71
N ARG A 142 -4.38 18.78 0.45
CA ARG A 142 -4.89 19.26 1.74
C ARG A 142 -4.77 20.78 1.90
N ARG A 143 -3.66 21.36 1.47
CA ARG A 143 -3.49 22.82 1.49
C ARG A 143 -4.43 23.54 0.55
N ALA A 144 -4.65 22.99 -0.66
CA ALA A 144 -5.60 23.54 -1.62
C ALA A 144 -7.04 23.54 -1.10
N VAL A 145 -7.45 22.43 -0.46
CA VAL A 145 -8.81 22.36 0.15
C VAL A 145 -8.93 23.36 1.30
N ALA A 146 -7.92 23.50 2.16
CA ALA A 146 -7.94 24.46 3.26
C ALA A 146 -8.07 25.92 2.76
N MET A 147 -7.33 26.28 1.70
CA MET A 147 -7.44 27.61 1.09
C MET A 147 -8.83 27.86 0.45
N ALA A 148 -9.45 26.83 -0.14
CA ALA A 148 -10.78 26.94 -0.69
C ALA A 148 -11.85 27.17 0.42
N ASP A 149 -11.74 26.43 1.53
CA ASP A 149 -12.63 26.57 2.68
C ASP A 149 -12.51 27.99 3.33
N GLU A 150 -11.31 28.58 3.36
CA GLU A 150 -11.09 29.94 3.85
C GLU A 150 -11.74 30.99 2.94
N LEU A 151 -11.67 30.81 1.62
CA LEU A 151 -12.30 31.73 0.65
C LEU A 151 -13.83 31.69 0.71
N GLU A 152 -14.43 30.52 0.93
CA GLU A 152 -15.90 30.40 1.10
C GLU A 152 -16.38 31.06 2.41
N GLY A 153 -15.54 31.16 3.43
CA GLY A 153 -15.85 31.85 4.70
C GLY A 153 -15.86 33.37 4.63
N PHE A 154 -15.37 33.96 3.53
CA PHE A 154 -15.34 35.41 3.31
C PHE A 154 -16.54 35.96 2.52
N VAL A 155 -17.44 35.12 2.02
CA VAL A 155 -18.67 35.48 1.28
C VAL A 155 -19.87 35.29 2.18
#